data_276319aad206d94e2d970cf87acaf4bb
#
_entry.id   276319aad206d94e2d970cf87acaf4bb
#
_cell.length_a   1.000
_cell.length_b   1.000
_cell.length_c   1.000
_cell.angle_alpha   90.00
_cell.angle_beta   90.00
_cell.angle_gamma   90.00
#
_symmetry.space_group_name_H-M   'P 1'
#
loop_
_entity.id
_entity.type
_entity.pdbx_description
1 polymer ?
#
loop_
_entity_poly.entity_id
_entity_poly.type
_entity_poly.pdbx_seq_one_letter_code
_entity_poly.pdbx_strand_id
1 'polypeptide(L)'
;MFYKGNFNEKNLIVSLVCFWADILLYKFITPEHISKYEKILLVRLDEIGDVVLMTPLLREMRSNYPEADITLIVKPQVYNLVELCPYVNKVMTFDRYEGRFSFILNIIKAFRYAKVFLWKEKYDLVIVPRWDTDYYGASFLAFFSGGIERLAYSETVNVGKQLLNRGYDRFFTKVFHTSDIKHEVLRNLDWINFLGGKVKNYSLELWSNKEDRKVCNSFGGESKNCFRIAVVTSAGAKRKEWDINNFIDLIQRIRSKKNVEIVLLGGGYNTYKLGEILKKSCKVEYDFIGKTTLRETVEILKTCSCFIGCDTGPMHLAAACGLSGVTFFANKNSIVEQYGLDTAKRFGPWNSDIVTFEPKLMSAGCENGCKKEFAHCINQIAVDDVYEELKNILNIK
;
A
#
# COMPACT_ATOMS: atom_id res chain seq x y z
N MET A 1 -2.98 -16.85 -9.57
CA MET A 1 -3.69 -17.44 -10.73
C MET A 1 -5.08 -16.80 -10.77
N PHE A 2 -5.26 -15.77 -11.59
CA PHE A 2 -6.52 -15.04 -11.66
C PHE A 2 -7.56 -15.90 -12.38
N TYR A 3 -8.77 -15.94 -11.83
CA TYR A 3 -9.92 -16.66 -12.43
C TYR A 3 -10.16 -16.15 -13.85
N LYS A 4 -9.89 -16.99 -14.84
CA LYS A 4 -10.33 -16.82 -16.23
C LYS A 4 -11.78 -17.29 -16.40
N GLY A 5 -12.70 -16.67 -15.67
CA GLY A 5 -14.12 -16.81 -15.99
C GLY A 5 -14.42 -15.99 -17.23
N ASN A 6 -15.33 -16.45 -18.07
CA ASN A 6 -15.75 -15.73 -19.24
C ASN A 6 -16.13 -14.29 -18.89
N PHE A 7 -15.59 -13.33 -19.61
CA PHE A 7 -15.78 -11.88 -19.39
C PHE A 7 -17.28 -11.50 -19.33
N ASN A 8 -18.12 -12.19 -20.09
CA ASN A 8 -19.58 -12.00 -20.10
C ASN A 8 -20.27 -12.51 -18.82
N GLU A 9 -19.79 -13.57 -18.19
CA GLU A 9 -20.39 -14.14 -16.97
C GLU A 9 -20.21 -13.21 -15.77
N LYS A 10 -19.04 -12.61 -15.60
CA LYS A 10 -18.80 -11.64 -14.50
C LYS A 10 -19.71 -10.42 -14.62
N ASN A 11 -19.87 -9.87 -15.83
CA ASN A 11 -20.74 -8.73 -16.06
C ASN A 11 -22.22 -9.06 -15.79
N LEU A 12 -22.65 -10.27 -16.14
CA LEU A 12 -24.00 -10.74 -15.85
C LEU A 12 -24.23 -10.87 -14.34
N ILE A 13 -23.25 -11.44 -13.60
CA ILE A 13 -23.34 -11.57 -12.15
C ILE A 13 -23.39 -10.18 -11.50
N VAL A 14 -22.51 -9.24 -11.89
CA VAL A 14 -22.54 -7.86 -11.40
C VAL A 14 -23.90 -7.21 -11.65
N SER A 15 -24.46 -7.37 -12.86
CA SER A 15 -25.78 -6.81 -13.19
C SER A 15 -26.90 -7.42 -12.37
N LEU A 16 -26.88 -8.73 -12.14
CA LEU A 16 -27.86 -9.41 -11.28
C LEU A 16 -27.74 -8.97 -9.81
N VAL A 17 -26.51 -8.82 -9.31
CA VAL A 17 -26.26 -8.33 -7.96
C VAL A 17 -26.80 -6.91 -7.78
N CYS A 18 -26.53 -6.01 -8.74
CA CYS A 18 -27.11 -4.66 -8.73
C CYS A 18 -28.64 -4.68 -8.74
N PHE A 19 -29.25 -5.45 -9.66
CA PHE A 19 -30.69 -5.54 -9.79
C PHE A 19 -31.39 -5.99 -8.50
N TRP A 20 -30.90 -7.09 -7.89
CA TRP A 20 -31.49 -7.59 -6.65
C TRP A 20 -31.23 -6.68 -5.46
N ALA A 21 -30.07 -6.06 -5.39
CA ALA A 21 -29.77 -5.16 -4.29
C ALA A 21 -30.51 -3.83 -4.41
N ASP A 22 -30.73 -3.30 -5.60
CA ASP A 22 -31.59 -2.13 -5.81
C ASP A 22 -33.02 -2.40 -5.33
N ILE A 23 -33.54 -3.58 -5.57
CA ILE A 23 -34.86 -3.98 -5.08
C ILE A 23 -34.89 -4.16 -3.57
N LEU A 24 -33.86 -4.80 -2.99
CA LEU A 24 -33.87 -5.23 -1.58
C LEU A 24 -33.30 -4.19 -0.62
N LEU A 25 -32.33 -3.38 -1.04
CA LEU A 25 -31.59 -2.48 -0.16
C LEU A 25 -31.90 -1.00 -0.43
N TYR A 26 -32.05 -0.61 -1.70
CA TYR A 26 -32.09 0.80 -2.09
C TYR A 26 -33.47 1.31 -2.46
N LYS A 27 -34.44 0.45 -2.72
CA LYS A 27 -35.83 0.85 -3.01
C LYS A 27 -36.45 1.72 -1.91
N PHE A 28 -35.95 1.62 -0.69
CA PHE A 28 -36.45 2.33 0.49
C PHE A 28 -35.51 3.44 0.99
N ILE A 29 -34.34 3.62 0.34
CA ILE A 29 -33.43 4.71 0.68
C ILE A 29 -33.76 5.86 -0.26
N THR A 30 -34.59 6.79 0.22
CA THR A 30 -34.75 8.07 -0.45
C THR A 30 -33.43 8.84 -0.31
N PRO A 31 -32.89 9.42 -1.39
CA PRO A 31 -31.73 10.30 -1.29
C PRO A 31 -32.15 11.57 -0.55
N GLU A 32 -32.07 11.59 0.77
CA GLU A 32 -32.10 12.81 1.54
C GLU A 32 -30.87 13.62 1.19
N HIS A 33 -31.04 14.92 1.05
CA HIS A 33 -29.91 15.83 0.84
C HIS A 33 -29.08 15.84 2.12
N ILE A 34 -27.95 15.12 2.13
CA ILE A 34 -27.07 15.07 3.29
C ILE A 34 -26.39 16.43 3.44
N SER A 35 -26.79 17.18 4.45
CA SER A 35 -26.17 18.48 4.77
C SER A 35 -24.86 18.34 5.55
N LYS A 36 -24.69 17.21 6.25
CA LYS A 36 -23.50 16.91 7.09
C LYS A 36 -23.28 15.40 7.15
N TYR A 37 -22.05 14.94 6.96
CA TYR A 37 -21.71 13.55 7.18
C TYR A 37 -21.38 13.31 8.65
N GLU A 38 -22.19 12.47 9.31
CA GLU A 38 -22.02 12.10 10.72
C GLU A 38 -21.37 10.71 10.84
N LYS A 39 -21.59 9.82 9.87
CA LYS A 39 -21.04 8.46 9.85
C LYS A 39 -20.34 8.15 8.52
N ILE A 40 -19.03 7.98 8.58
CA ILE A 40 -18.18 7.80 7.40
C ILE A 40 -17.54 6.41 7.45
N LEU A 41 -17.62 5.69 6.34
CA LEU A 41 -16.94 4.42 6.14
C LEU A 41 -15.85 4.56 5.05
N LEU A 42 -14.62 4.24 5.40
CA LEU A 42 -13.51 4.11 4.46
C LEU A 42 -13.19 2.63 4.27
N VAL A 43 -13.11 2.16 3.03
CA VAL A 43 -12.81 0.76 2.71
C VAL A 43 -11.51 0.70 1.92
N ARG A 44 -10.42 0.24 2.57
CA ARG A 44 -9.08 0.14 1.97
C ARG A 44 -8.51 -1.26 2.18
N LEU A 45 -8.81 -2.17 1.24
CA LEU A 45 -8.37 -3.57 1.30
C LEU A 45 -7.06 -3.82 0.52
N ASP A 46 -6.12 -2.90 0.64
CA ASP A 46 -4.86 -2.91 -0.14
C ASP A 46 -3.66 -3.36 0.70
N GLU A 47 -2.46 -3.26 0.12
CA GLU A 47 -1.22 -3.68 0.76
C GLU A 47 -0.72 -2.62 1.77
N ILE A 48 0.33 -2.98 2.53
CA ILE A 48 0.94 -2.13 3.57
C ILE A 48 1.28 -0.73 3.04
N GLY A 49 1.97 -0.67 1.88
CA GLY A 49 2.39 0.59 1.27
C GLY A 49 1.20 1.50 0.95
N ASP A 50 0.13 0.94 0.37
CA ASP A 50 -1.09 1.69 0.04
C ASP A 50 -1.75 2.30 1.28
N VAL A 51 -1.73 1.58 2.40
CA VAL A 51 -2.31 2.06 3.66
C VAL A 51 -1.43 3.14 4.29
N VAL A 52 -0.10 3.02 4.21
CA VAL A 52 0.83 4.09 4.63
C VAL A 52 0.58 5.36 3.81
N LEU A 53 0.50 5.24 2.48
CA LEU A 53 0.24 6.38 1.58
C LEU A 53 -1.15 7.00 1.74
N MET A 54 -2.07 6.32 2.44
CA MET A 54 -3.40 6.84 2.77
C MET A 54 -3.43 7.58 4.12
N THR A 55 -2.41 7.49 4.96
CA THR A 55 -2.44 8.11 6.30
C THR A 55 -2.74 9.61 6.31
N PRO A 56 -2.29 10.43 5.33
CA PRO A 56 -2.70 11.83 5.22
C PRO A 56 -4.21 11.99 4.99
N LEU A 57 -4.84 11.10 4.20
CA LEU A 57 -6.29 11.13 4.00
C LEU A 57 -7.03 10.93 5.33
N LEU A 58 -6.61 9.98 6.17
CA LEU A 58 -7.25 9.74 7.47
C LEU A 58 -7.22 10.98 8.35
N ARG A 59 -6.08 11.66 8.44
CA ARG A 59 -5.93 12.91 9.18
C ARG A 59 -6.80 14.03 8.62
N GLU A 60 -6.77 14.22 7.30
CA GLU A 60 -7.54 15.27 6.65
C GLU A 60 -9.05 15.01 6.70
N MET A 61 -9.49 13.74 6.64
CA MET A 61 -10.88 13.37 6.89
C MET A 61 -11.32 13.82 8.28
N ARG A 62 -10.55 13.50 9.33
CA ARG A 62 -10.86 13.96 10.70
C ARG A 62 -10.84 15.48 10.82
N SER A 63 -9.90 16.17 10.17
CA SER A 63 -9.80 17.64 10.18
C SER A 63 -11.01 18.33 9.54
N ASN A 64 -11.55 17.75 8.46
CA ASN A 64 -12.70 18.30 7.75
C ASN A 64 -14.05 17.86 8.34
N TYR A 65 -14.08 16.70 9.01
CA TYR A 65 -15.28 16.12 9.66
C TYR A 65 -14.98 15.79 11.12
N PRO A 66 -14.77 16.80 12.00
CA PRO A 66 -14.27 16.60 13.36
C PRO A 66 -15.22 15.79 14.24
N GLU A 67 -16.54 15.88 14.01
CA GLU A 67 -17.57 15.21 14.79
C GLU A 67 -18.04 13.88 14.19
N ALA A 68 -17.56 13.51 12.99
CA ALA A 68 -18.00 12.30 12.32
C ALA A 68 -17.48 11.04 13.02
N ASP A 69 -18.32 10.01 13.07
CA ASP A 69 -17.90 8.65 13.44
C ASP A 69 -17.28 7.97 12.21
N ILE A 70 -15.95 7.89 12.19
CA ILE A 70 -15.18 7.38 11.05
C ILE A 70 -14.79 5.93 11.33
N THR A 71 -15.29 5.01 10.49
CA THR A 71 -14.89 3.60 10.48
C THR A 71 -13.97 3.33 9.30
N LEU A 72 -12.88 2.61 9.54
CA LEU A 72 -11.94 2.15 8.51
C LEU A 72 -11.98 0.61 8.43
N ILE A 73 -12.17 0.05 7.22
CA ILE A 73 -12.04 -1.38 6.97
C ILE A 73 -10.74 -1.62 6.18
N VAL A 74 -9.90 -2.49 6.71
CA VAL A 74 -8.62 -2.90 6.10
C VAL A 74 -8.49 -4.42 6.02
N LYS A 75 -7.43 -4.92 5.37
CA LYS A 75 -7.04 -6.32 5.49
C LYS A 75 -6.51 -6.65 6.89
N PRO A 76 -6.65 -7.90 7.38
CA PRO A 76 -6.09 -8.31 8.66
C PRO A 76 -4.59 -8.04 8.80
N GLN A 77 -3.83 -8.21 7.71
CA GLN A 77 -2.38 -8.05 7.68
C GLN A 77 -1.90 -6.62 7.98
N VAL A 78 -2.75 -5.61 7.70
CA VAL A 78 -2.41 -4.20 7.95
C VAL A 78 -3.14 -3.61 9.16
N TYR A 79 -3.97 -4.40 9.85
CA TYR A 79 -4.73 -3.94 11.02
C TYR A 79 -3.82 -3.34 12.10
N ASN A 80 -2.73 -4.05 12.43
CA ASN A 80 -1.77 -3.61 13.42
C ASN A 80 -1.15 -2.24 13.11
N LEU A 81 -1.07 -1.85 11.85
CA LEU A 81 -0.52 -0.55 11.43
C LEU A 81 -1.46 0.62 11.80
N VAL A 82 -2.76 0.41 11.74
CA VAL A 82 -3.78 1.47 11.82
C VAL A 82 -4.67 1.39 13.05
N GLU A 83 -4.57 0.34 13.87
CA GLU A 83 -5.45 0.18 15.04
C GLU A 83 -5.27 1.28 16.10
N LEU A 84 -4.11 1.95 16.13
CA LEU A 84 -3.83 3.09 17.00
C LEU A 84 -4.02 4.45 16.31
N CYS A 85 -4.60 4.48 15.11
CA CYS A 85 -4.84 5.72 14.37
C CYS A 85 -5.83 6.63 15.14
N PRO A 86 -5.42 7.85 15.54
CA PRO A 86 -6.28 8.73 16.34
C PRO A 86 -7.40 9.40 15.50
N TYR A 87 -7.36 9.24 14.18
CA TYR A 87 -8.27 9.91 13.25
C TYR A 87 -9.51 9.10 12.92
N VAL A 88 -9.54 7.81 13.30
CA VAL A 88 -10.70 6.94 13.09
C VAL A 88 -11.23 6.46 14.45
N ASN A 89 -12.55 6.30 14.55
CA ASN A 89 -13.21 5.83 15.77
C ASN A 89 -13.16 4.30 15.86
N LYS A 90 -13.13 3.63 14.70
CA LYS A 90 -13.19 2.17 14.64
C LYS A 90 -12.38 1.64 13.46
N VAL A 91 -11.55 0.64 13.71
CA VAL A 91 -10.87 -0.13 12.67
C VAL A 91 -11.47 -1.54 12.65
N MET A 92 -11.84 -1.99 11.48
CA MET A 92 -12.39 -3.33 11.24
C MET A 92 -11.56 -4.05 10.18
N THR A 93 -11.65 -5.36 10.15
CA THR A 93 -10.94 -6.16 9.14
C THR A 93 -11.90 -6.91 8.25
N PHE A 94 -11.54 -6.98 6.97
CA PHE A 94 -12.18 -7.86 6.02
C PHE A 94 -11.11 -8.56 5.20
N ASP A 95 -11.22 -9.87 5.10
CA ASP A 95 -10.36 -10.70 4.28
C ASP A 95 -11.18 -11.41 3.21
N ARG A 96 -10.56 -11.70 2.06
CA ARG A 96 -11.23 -12.40 0.96
C ARG A 96 -10.88 -13.88 0.95
N TYR A 97 -11.74 -14.68 0.32
CA TYR A 97 -11.37 -16.03 -0.07
C TYR A 97 -10.48 -16.03 -1.31
N GLU A 98 -9.54 -16.93 -1.35
CA GLU A 98 -8.71 -17.19 -2.51
C GLU A 98 -9.11 -18.52 -3.18
N GLY A 99 -8.81 -18.67 -4.48
CA GLY A 99 -9.05 -19.91 -5.21
C GLY A 99 -10.10 -19.81 -6.32
N ARG A 100 -10.48 -20.95 -6.87
CA ARG A 100 -11.24 -21.06 -8.13
C ARG A 100 -12.63 -20.40 -8.10
N PHE A 101 -13.35 -20.50 -7.00
CA PHE A 101 -14.71 -19.94 -6.83
C PHE A 101 -14.72 -18.66 -5.98
N SER A 102 -13.55 -18.05 -5.75
CA SER A 102 -13.41 -16.92 -4.85
C SER A 102 -14.28 -15.72 -5.19
N PHE A 103 -14.57 -15.47 -6.47
CA PHE A 103 -15.37 -14.31 -6.88
C PHE A 103 -16.78 -14.33 -6.26
N ILE A 104 -17.56 -15.41 -6.49
CA ILE A 104 -18.92 -15.53 -5.94
C ILE A 104 -18.89 -15.61 -4.42
N LEU A 105 -17.97 -16.41 -3.87
CA LEU A 105 -17.85 -16.54 -2.41
C LEU A 105 -17.51 -15.20 -1.75
N ASN A 106 -16.73 -14.35 -2.38
CA ASN A 106 -16.41 -13.02 -1.86
C ASN A 106 -17.59 -12.07 -1.92
N ILE A 107 -18.44 -12.15 -2.95
CA ILE A 107 -19.71 -11.41 -2.99
C ILE A 107 -20.61 -11.81 -1.81
N ILE A 108 -20.80 -13.11 -1.62
CA ILE A 108 -21.62 -13.64 -0.51
C ILE A 108 -21.01 -13.23 0.86
N LYS A 109 -19.70 -13.33 1.00
CA LYS A 109 -18.98 -12.93 2.21
C LYS A 109 -19.16 -11.44 2.50
N ALA A 110 -18.99 -10.59 1.48
CA ALA A 110 -19.18 -9.14 1.61
C ALA A 110 -20.63 -8.79 2.03
N PHE A 111 -21.63 -9.43 1.40
CA PHE A 111 -23.04 -9.26 1.80
C PHE A 111 -23.30 -9.67 3.25
N ARG A 112 -22.84 -10.87 3.65
CA ARG A 112 -23.02 -11.35 5.04
C ARG A 112 -22.31 -10.45 6.05
N TYR A 113 -21.09 -10.04 5.73
CA TYR A 113 -20.33 -9.11 6.57
C TYR A 113 -21.05 -7.78 6.73
N ALA A 114 -21.52 -7.20 5.64
CA ALA A 114 -22.27 -5.95 5.67
C ALA A 114 -23.56 -6.07 6.50
N LYS A 115 -24.33 -7.15 6.31
CA LYS A 115 -25.57 -7.41 7.07
C LYS A 115 -25.30 -7.49 8.58
N VAL A 116 -24.22 -8.16 8.98
CA VAL A 116 -23.93 -8.39 10.41
C VAL A 116 -23.29 -7.16 11.07
N PHE A 117 -22.40 -6.46 10.36
CA PHE A 117 -21.54 -5.46 10.99
C PHE A 117 -21.79 -4.02 10.52
N LEU A 118 -22.30 -3.81 9.29
CA LEU A 118 -22.37 -2.47 8.71
C LEU A 118 -23.79 -1.88 8.71
N TRP A 119 -24.84 -2.67 8.49
CA TRP A 119 -26.20 -2.14 8.35
C TRP A 119 -26.72 -1.38 9.57
N LYS A 120 -26.37 -1.82 10.75
CA LYS A 120 -26.76 -1.14 11.99
C LYS A 120 -26.14 0.24 12.18
N GLU A 121 -25.00 0.49 11.50
CA GLU A 121 -24.26 1.74 11.61
C GLU A 121 -24.90 2.89 10.81
N LYS A 122 -25.62 2.60 9.71
CA LYS A 122 -26.31 3.58 8.84
C LYS A 122 -25.34 4.68 8.34
N TYR A 123 -24.36 4.30 7.54
CA TYR A 123 -23.37 5.23 7.03
C TYR A 123 -23.96 6.26 6.07
N ASP A 124 -23.64 7.54 6.27
CA ASP A 124 -23.98 8.64 5.37
C ASP A 124 -23.08 8.63 4.14
N LEU A 125 -21.78 8.39 4.36
CA LEU A 125 -20.74 8.43 3.35
C LEU A 125 -19.91 7.16 3.40
N VAL A 126 -19.69 6.54 2.24
CA VAL A 126 -18.80 5.39 2.05
C VAL A 126 -17.83 5.69 0.92
N ILE A 127 -16.53 5.56 1.17
CA ILE A 127 -15.49 5.84 0.18
C ILE A 127 -14.60 4.62 -0.03
N VAL A 128 -14.40 4.25 -1.30
CA VAL A 128 -13.38 3.30 -1.74
C VAL A 128 -12.27 4.11 -2.45
N PRO A 129 -11.20 4.50 -1.75
CA PRO A 129 -10.22 5.43 -2.29
C PRO A 129 -9.23 4.82 -3.28
N ARG A 130 -9.44 3.58 -3.72
CA ARG A 130 -8.58 2.87 -4.67
C ARG A 130 -8.81 3.34 -6.10
N TRP A 131 -7.75 3.86 -6.75
CA TRP A 131 -7.78 4.25 -8.16
C TRP A 131 -7.59 3.07 -9.11
N ASP A 132 -6.74 2.11 -8.72
CA ASP A 132 -6.48 0.91 -9.52
C ASP A 132 -7.61 -0.13 -9.43
N THR A 133 -7.42 -1.25 -10.14
CA THR A 133 -8.32 -2.39 -10.12
C THR A 133 -8.61 -2.85 -8.70
N ASP A 134 -9.88 -2.98 -8.35
CA ASP A 134 -10.31 -3.62 -7.11
C ASP A 134 -10.20 -5.14 -7.23
N TYR A 135 -9.11 -5.67 -6.69
CA TYR A 135 -8.89 -7.12 -6.62
C TYR A 135 -9.46 -7.75 -5.34
N TYR A 136 -9.81 -6.94 -4.35
CA TYR A 136 -10.07 -7.40 -2.99
C TYR A 136 -11.53 -7.33 -2.58
N GLY A 137 -12.39 -6.75 -3.43
CA GLY A 137 -13.83 -6.68 -3.22
C GLY A 137 -14.27 -5.52 -2.32
N ALA A 138 -13.47 -4.47 -2.23
CA ALA A 138 -13.85 -3.24 -1.50
C ALA A 138 -15.15 -2.63 -2.05
N SER A 139 -15.33 -2.68 -3.37
CA SER A 139 -16.54 -2.19 -4.03
C SER A 139 -17.80 -2.96 -3.62
N PHE A 140 -17.71 -4.27 -3.40
CA PHE A 140 -18.83 -5.06 -2.90
C PHE A 140 -19.18 -4.69 -1.45
N LEU A 141 -18.18 -4.48 -0.60
CA LEU A 141 -18.42 -4.03 0.77
C LEU A 141 -19.08 -2.66 0.81
N ALA A 142 -18.59 -1.72 0.00
CA ALA A 142 -19.19 -0.40 -0.12
C ALA A 142 -20.64 -0.47 -0.60
N PHE A 143 -20.91 -1.29 -1.62
CA PHE A 143 -22.24 -1.47 -2.15
C PHE A 143 -23.19 -2.07 -1.10
N PHE A 144 -22.82 -3.18 -0.47
CA PHE A 144 -23.66 -3.85 0.50
C PHE A 144 -23.72 -3.15 1.86
N SER A 145 -22.89 -2.15 2.13
CA SER A 145 -22.88 -1.41 3.40
C SER A 145 -24.22 -0.73 3.71
N GLY A 146 -25.02 -0.45 2.66
CA GLY A 146 -26.24 0.34 2.78
C GLY A 146 -26.01 1.84 2.94
N GLY A 147 -24.77 2.30 2.71
CA GLY A 147 -24.43 3.73 2.81
C GLY A 147 -25.21 4.59 1.81
N ILE A 148 -25.62 5.78 2.24
CA ILE A 148 -26.46 6.70 1.44
C ILE A 148 -25.66 7.23 0.25
N GLU A 149 -24.52 7.87 0.48
CA GLU A 149 -23.57 8.23 -0.57
C GLU A 149 -22.41 7.23 -0.59
N ARG A 150 -22.13 6.69 -1.77
CA ARG A 150 -21.05 5.74 -2.01
C ARG A 150 -20.17 6.26 -3.12
N LEU A 151 -18.90 6.47 -2.83
CA LEU A 151 -17.94 7.13 -3.71
C LEU A 151 -16.77 6.21 -4.06
N ALA A 152 -16.35 6.23 -5.31
CA ALA A 152 -15.13 5.58 -5.79
C ALA A 152 -14.55 6.30 -7.02
N TYR A 153 -13.32 5.94 -7.38
CA TYR A 153 -12.82 6.24 -8.72
C TYR A 153 -13.53 5.39 -9.76
N SER A 154 -13.96 5.98 -10.88
CA SER A 154 -14.63 5.29 -11.98
C SER A 154 -13.80 4.11 -12.50
N GLU A 155 -14.50 3.10 -13.01
CA GLU A 155 -13.88 1.98 -13.72
C GLU A 155 -13.09 2.41 -14.96
N THR A 156 -13.32 3.61 -15.48
CA THR A 156 -12.70 4.12 -16.71
C THR A 156 -11.39 4.87 -16.49
N VAL A 157 -10.93 5.02 -15.24
CA VAL A 157 -9.73 5.81 -14.91
C VAL A 157 -8.42 5.21 -15.45
N ASN A 158 -8.38 3.92 -15.65
CA ASN A 158 -7.28 3.23 -16.34
C ASN A 158 -7.75 1.94 -17.03
N VAL A 159 -6.98 1.47 -18.02
CA VAL A 159 -7.31 0.30 -18.82
C VAL A 159 -7.47 -0.97 -17.98
N GLY A 160 -6.61 -1.17 -16.96
CA GLY A 160 -6.65 -2.34 -16.10
C GLY A 160 -7.96 -2.43 -15.31
N LYS A 161 -8.40 -1.31 -14.73
CA LYS A 161 -9.65 -1.21 -14.00
C LYS A 161 -10.85 -1.38 -14.92
N GLN A 162 -10.82 -0.76 -16.09
CA GLN A 162 -11.89 -0.88 -17.09
C GLN A 162 -12.09 -2.33 -17.56
N LEU A 163 -11.00 -3.08 -17.70
CA LEU A 163 -11.08 -4.49 -18.11
C LEU A 163 -11.55 -5.40 -16.98
N LEU A 164 -11.09 -5.22 -15.76
CA LEU A 164 -11.29 -6.16 -14.67
C LEU A 164 -12.45 -5.80 -13.73
N ASN A 165 -12.81 -4.53 -13.63
CA ASN A 165 -13.91 -4.04 -12.80
C ASN A 165 -15.06 -3.43 -13.64
N ARG A 166 -15.25 -3.86 -14.87
CA ARG A 166 -16.32 -3.38 -15.73
C ARG A 166 -17.68 -3.55 -15.08
N GLY A 167 -18.46 -2.47 -15.05
CA GLY A 167 -19.79 -2.41 -14.44
C GLY A 167 -19.78 -2.04 -12.97
N TYR A 168 -18.59 -1.83 -12.34
CA TYR A 168 -18.50 -1.50 -10.91
C TYR A 168 -18.97 -0.08 -10.58
N ASP A 169 -18.95 0.85 -11.54
CA ASP A 169 -19.49 2.20 -11.33
C ASP A 169 -20.95 2.18 -10.83
N ARG A 170 -21.71 1.12 -11.16
CA ARG A 170 -23.09 0.92 -10.66
C ARG A 170 -23.22 0.70 -9.16
N PHE A 171 -22.13 0.34 -8.48
CA PHE A 171 -22.13 0.16 -7.03
C PHE A 171 -22.10 1.51 -6.27
N PHE A 172 -21.81 2.58 -6.97
CA PHE A 172 -21.55 3.89 -6.40
C PHE A 172 -22.61 4.91 -6.81
N THR A 173 -22.92 5.84 -5.91
CA THR A 173 -23.85 6.95 -6.17
C THR A 173 -23.17 8.06 -6.97
N LYS A 174 -21.86 8.22 -6.76
CA LYS A 174 -21.02 9.15 -7.52
C LYS A 174 -19.65 8.51 -7.78
N VAL A 175 -19.08 8.73 -8.95
CA VAL A 175 -17.74 8.27 -9.30
C VAL A 175 -16.86 9.44 -9.70
N PHE A 176 -15.58 9.35 -9.33
CA PHE A 176 -14.60 10.35 -9.64
C PHE A 176 -13.81 9.96 -10.89
N HIS A 177 -13.97 10.72 -11.95
CA HIS A 177 -13.30 10.53 -13.23
C HIS A 177 -12.00 11.34 -13.24
N THR A 178 -10.85 10.67 -13.13
CA THR A 178 -9.54 11.27 -13.34
C THR A 178 -8.55 10.22 -13.81
N SER A 179 -7.94 10.47 -14.95
CA SER A 179 -6.87 9.62 -15.51
C SER A 179 -5.47 10.17 -15.22
N ASP A 180 -5.36 11.28 -14.50
CA ASP A 180 -4.09 11.92 -14.19
C ASP A 180 -3.17 10.98 -13.45
N ILE A 181 -1.93 10.89 -13.89
CA ILE A 181 -0.91 10.13 -13.19
C ILE A 181 -0.19 11.01 -12.19
N LYS A 182 -0.51 10.79 -10.95
CA LYS A 182 0.06 11.48 -9.79
C LYS A 182 0.43 10.49 -8.70
N HIS A 183 1.17 10.94 -7.73
CA HIS A 183 1.54 10.15 -6.57
C HIS A 183 0.31 9.74 -5.75
N GLU A 184 0.31 8.51 -5.21
CA GLU A 184 -0.86 7.94 -4.50
C GLU A 184 -1.24 8.73 -3.23
N VAL A 185 -0.31 9.44 -2.58
CA VAL A 185 -0.65 10.38 -1.50
C VAL A 185 -1.57 11.49 -2.00
N LEU A 186 -1.21 12.15 -3.11
CA LEU A 186 -2.02 13.21 -3.71
C LEU A 186 -3.37 12.65 -4.18
N ARG A 187 -3.37 11.46 -4.74
CA ARG A 187 -4.56 10.76 -5.18
C ARG A 187 -5.53 10.44 -4.02
N ASN A 188 -4.99 9.99 -2.91
CA ASN A 188 -5.81 9.79 -1.71
C ASN A 188 -6.40 11.13 -1.21
N LEU A 189 -5.62 12.20 -1.22
CA LEU A 189 -6.06 13.52 -0.79
C LEU A 189 -7.05 14.20 -1.75
N ASP A 190 -7.13 13.78 -3.01
CA ASP A 190 -8.17 14.25 -3.94
C ASP A 190 -9.59 14.05 -3.39
N TRP A 191 -9.82 13.05 -2.55
CA TRP A 191 -11.12 12.81 -1.93
C TRP A 191 -11.55 13.96 -1.03
N ILE A 192 -10.63 14.60 -0.33
CA ILE A 192 -10.93 15.80 0.48
C ILE A 192 -11.43 16.93 -0.42
N ASN A 193 -10.72 17.19 -1.51
CA ASN A 193 -11.10 18.24 -2.47
C ASN A 193 -12.42 17.88 -3.18
N PHE A 194 -12.63 16.62 -3.55
CA PHE A 194 -13.86 16.12 -4.18
C PHE A 194 -15.09 16.32 -3.28
N LEU A 195 -14.91 16.22 -1.97
CA LEU A 195 -15.94 16.47 -0.96
C LEU A 195 -16.08 17.96 -0.59
N GLY A 196 -15.35 18.87 -1.23
CA GLY A 196 -15.37 20.29 -0.95
C GLY A 196 -14.58 20.73 0.28
N GLY A 197 -13.77 19.81 0.85
CA GLY A 197 -12.91 20.09 1.99
C GLY A 197 -11.58 20.73 1.60
N LYS A 198 -10.69 20.93 2.57
CA LYS A 198 -9.36 21.52 2.38
C LYS A 198 -8.28 20.62 2.95
N VAL A 199 -7.24 20.37 2.16
CA VAL A 199 -6.04 19.65 2.56
C VAL A 199 -5.07 20.65 3.21
N LYS A 200 -4.62 20.33 4.44
CA LYS A 200 -3.68 21.17 5.20
C LYS A 200 -2.29 20.55 5.31
N ASN A 201 -2.20 19.24 5.34
CA ASN A 201 -0.92 18.53 5.55
C ASN A 201 -0.84 17.28 4.68
N TYR A 202 0.29 17.11 4.00
CA TYR A 202 0.58 16.02 3.07
C TYR A 202 1.51 14.95 3.65
N SER A 203 2.01 15.12 4.89
CA SER A 203 2.99 14.24 5.50
C SER A 203 2.39 12.89 5.87
N LEU A 204 3.14 11.83 5.65
CA LEU A 204 2.82 10.50 6.16
C LEU A 204 2.86 10.48 7.68
N GLU A 205 2.11 9.58 8.29
CA GLU A 205 2.06 9.43 9.74
C GLU A 205 1.92 7.96 10.12
N LEU A 206 2.62 7.55 11.17
CA LEU A 206 2.59 6.19 11.71
C LEU A 206 2.41 6.25 13.22
N TRP A 207 1.65 5.30 13.76
CA TRP A 207 1.26 5.25 15.16
C TRP A 207 1.81 3.99 15.81
N SER A 208 2.46 4.17 16.95
CA SER A 208 3.04 3.10 17.78
C SER A 208 2.93 3.46 19.26
N ASN A 209 3.11 2.50 20.14
CA ASN A 209 3.02 2.70 21.57
C ASN A 209 4.30 2.22 22.30
N LYS A 210 4.30 2.29 23.64
CA LYS A 210 5.44 1.89 24.47
C LYS A 210 5.75 0.39 24.39
N GLU A 211 4.73 -0.46 24.17
CA GLU A 211 4.92 -1.90 24.04
C GLU A 211 5.64 -2.24 22.76
N ASP A 212 5.25 -1.60 21.63
CA ASP A 212 5.90 -1.79 20.34
C ASP A 212 7.39 -1.42 20.41
N ARG A 213 7.75 -0.38 21.20
CA ARG A 213 9.12 0.07 21.38
C ARG A 213 9.99 -0.94 22.14
N LYS A 214 9.42 -1.86 22.89
CA LYS A 214 10.20 -2.87 23.63
C LYS A 214 11.05 -3.76 22.72
N VAL A 215 10.68 -3.92 21.44
CA VAL A 215 11.49 -4.63 20.46
C VAL A 215 12.89 -4.03 20.35
N CYS A 216 13.04 -2.72 20.54
CA CYS A 216 14.32 -2.03 20.46
C CYS A 216 15.26 -2.37 21.63
N ASN A 217 14.77 -2.96 22.73
CA ASN A 217 15.62 -3.43 23.83
C ASN A 217 16.59 -4.53 23.39
N SER A 218 16.23 -5.29 22.33
CA SER A 218 17.09 -6.31 21.74
C SER A 218 18.36 -5.75 21.09
N PHE A 219 18.39 -4.44 20.80
CA PHE A 219 19.56 -3.77 20.24
C PHE A 219 20.60 -3.31 21.28
N GLY A 220 20.39 -3.51 22.57
CA GLY A 220 21.26 -2.97 23.60
C GLY A 220 21.24 -1.45 23.74
N GLY A 221 20.14 -0.80 23.31
CA GLY A 221 19.94 0.65 23.35
C GLY A 221 20.38 1.38 22.08
N GLU A 222 20.22 2.71 22.07
CA GLU A 222 20.73 3.56 21.00
C GLU A 222 22.26 3.49 20.97
N SER A 223 22.82 2.81 19.97
CA SER A 223 24.27 2.86 19.73
C SER A 223 24.62 4.25 19.21
N LYS A 224 25.13 5.11 20.08
CA LYS A 224 25.51 6.48 19.73
C LYS A 224 26.61 6.58 18.68
N ASN A 225 27.26 5.47 18.33
CA ASN A 225 28.46 5.45 17.49
C ASN A 225 28.38 4.48 16.28
N CYS A 226 27.26 3.84 16.01
CA CYS A 226 27.14 2.91 14.88
C CYS A 226 25.99 3.29 13.96
N PHE A 227 26.26 3.30 12.66
CA PHE A 227 25.26 3.53 11.65
C PHE A 227 24.47 2.24 11.40
N ARG A 228 23.16 2.24 11.66
CA ARG A 228 22.27 1.12 11.33
C ARG A 228 21.65 1.31 9.96
N ILE A 229 21.77 0.27 9.17
CA ILE A 229 21.18 0.21 7.83
C ILE A 229 20.07 -0.84 7.85
N ALA A 230 18.83 -0.39 7.65
CA ALA A 230 17.70 -1.28 7.42
C ALA A 230 17.76 -1.83 6.00
N VAL A 231 17.74 -3.15 5.85
CA VAL A 231 17.84 -3.83 4.54
C VAL A 231 16.62 -4.68 4.30
N VAL A 232 15.98 -4.50 3.14
CA VAL A 232 14.83 -5.28 2.66
C VAL A 232 15.12 -5.83 1.28
N THR A 233 15.44 -7.11 1.20
CA THR A 233 15.93 -7.77 -0.01
C THR A 233 14.86 -8.26 -0.97
N SER A 234 13.60 -8.34 -0.53
CA SER A 234 12.50 -8.87 -1.33
C SER A 234 11.41 -7.84 -1.61
N ALA A 235 10.52 -8.19 -2.52
CA ALA A 235 9.32 -7.42 -2.85
C ALA A 235 8.09 -8.35 -2.98
N GLY A 236 6.90 -7.76 -3.15
CA GLY A 236 5.66 -8.51 -3.37
C GLY A 236 5.62 -9.35 -4.66
N ALA A 237 6.58 -9.14 -5.57
CA ALA A 237 6.74 -9.93 -6.79
C ALA A 237 8.22 -10.05 -7.15
N LYS A 238 8.65 -11.24 -7.58
CA LYS A 238 10.07 -11.50 -7.93
C LYS A 238 10.64 -10.54 -8.96
N ARG A 239 9.83 -10.08 -9.92
CA ARG A 239 10.26 -9.10 -10.93
C ARG A 239 10.67 -7.75 -10.34
N LYS A 240 10.29 -7.45 -9.09
CA LYS A 240 10.60 -6.23 -8.36
C LYS A 240 11.80 -6.39 -7.41
N GLU A 241 12.43 -7.55 -7.40
CA GLU A 241 13.56 -7.85 -6.52
C GLU A 241 14.87 -7.55 -7.22
N TRP A 242 15.67 -6.66 -6.64
CA TRP A 242 17.05 -6.47 -7.09
C TRP A 242 17.88 -7.70 -6.72
N ASP A 243 18.84 -8.09 -7.56
CA ASP A 243 19.60 -9.33 -7.35
C ASP A 243 20.30 -9.36 -6.00
N ILE A 244 20.20 -10.49 -5.29
CA ILE A 244 20.78 -10.64 -3.94
C ILE A 244 22.31 -10.47 -3.96
N ASN A 245 22.97 -10.83 -5.05
CA ASN A 245 24.41 -10.63 -5.19
C ASN A 245 24.78 -9.14 -5.24
N ASN A 246 23.92 -8.30 -5.79
CA ASN A 246 24.10 -6.86 -5.78
C ASN A 246 23.98 -6.28 -4.36
N PHE A 247 23.05 -6.79 -3.54
CA PHE A 247 22.96 -6.42 -2.11
C PHE A 247 24.23 -6.85 -1.36
N ILE A 248 24.75 -8.04 -1.64
CA ILE A 248 25.96 -8.57 -1.02
C ILE A 248 27.16 -7.68 -1.34
N ASP A 249 27.39 -7.39 -2.63
CA ASP A 249 28.48 -6.52 -3.08
C ASP A 249 28.36 -5.11 -2.47
N LEU A 250 27.17 -4.52 -2.51
CA LEU A 250 26.93 -3.20 -1.95
C LEU A 250 27.25 -3.13 -0.44
N ILE A 251 26.77 -4.10 0.33
CA ILE A 251 27.01 -4.15 1.79
C ILE A 251 28.49 -4.37 2.09
N GLN A 252 29.19 -5.23 1.36
CA GLN A 252 30.62 -5.47 1.53
C GLN A 252 31.43 -4.20 1.25
N ARG A 253 31.10 -3.44 0.20
CA ARG A 253 31.73 -2.16 -0.13
C ARG A 253 31.50 -1.12 0.96
N ILE A 254 30.27 -0.99 1.47
CA ILE A 254 29.98 -0.06 2.57
C ILE A 254 30.81 -0.44 3.80
N ARG A 255 30.82 -1.71 4.19
CA ARG A 255 31.55 -2.20 5.37
C ARG A 255 33.07 -2.03 5.27
N SER A 256 33.63 -2.09 4.07
CA SER A 256 35.07 -1.85 3.87
C SER A 256 35.49 -0.43 4.19
N LYS A 257 34.56 0.52 4.26
CA LYS A 257 34.79 1.95 4.46
C LYS A 257 34.19 2.52 5.73
N LYS A 258 33.13 1.89 6.24
CA LYS A 258 32.39 2.39 7.40
C LYS A 258 31.94 1.25 8.30
N ASN A 259 32.06 1.46 9.61
CA ASN A 259 31.46 0.54 10.58
C ASN A 259 29.93 0.72 10.58
N VAL A 260 29.20 -0.30 10.13
CA VAL A 260 27.74 -0.30 10.04
C VAL A 260 27.17 -1.57 10.62
N GLU A 261 25.96 -1.46 11.22
CA GLU A 261 25.13 -2.58 11.63
C GLU A 261 24.05 -2.81 10.56
N ILE A 262 23.89 -4.04 10.12
CA ILE A 262 22.85 -4.43 9.17
C ILE A 262 21.66 -4.99 9.95
N VAL A 263 20.49 -4.44 9.67
CA VAL A 263 19.20 -4.83 10.24
C VAL A 263 18.32 -5.37 9.12
N LEU A 264 18.09 -6.69 9.07
CA LEU A 264 17.20 -7.30 8.10
C LEU A 264 15.75 -7.17 8.55
N LEU A 265 14.89 -6.69 7.64
CA LEU A 265 13.47 -6.51 7.84
C LEU A 265 12.65 -7.17 6.72
N GLY A 266 11.36 -7.36 6.98
CA GLY A 266 10.39 -7.89 6.04
C GLY A 266 9.74 -9.17 6.51
N GLY A 267 8.96 -9.81 5.63
CA GLY A 267 8.22 -11.03 5.96
C GLY A 267 7.95 -11.90 4.74
N GLY A 268 7.55 -13.13 5.00
CA GLY A 268 7.24 -14.11 3.97
C GLY A 268 8.43 -14.98 3.54
N TYR A 269 8.09 -16.12 2.92
CA TYR A 269 9.05 -17.19 2.59
C TYR A 269 10.22 -16.70 1.73
N ASN A 270 9.94 -15.84 0.73
CA ASN A 270 10.99 -15.38 -0.18
C ASN A 270 11.98 -14.44 0.53
N THR A 271 11.49 -13.55 1.40
CA THR A 271 12.34 -12.67 2.22
C THR A 271 13.26 -13.48 3.12
N TYR A 272 12.71 -14.52 3.77
CA TYR A 272 13.49 -15.42 4.60
C TYR A 272 14.62 -16.08 3.78
N LYS A 273 14.30 -16.65 2.60
CA LYS A 273 15.27 -17.28 1.73
C LYS A 273 16.42 -16.35 1.31
N LEU A 274 16.09 -15.13 0.89
CA LEU A 274 17.08 -14.12 0.48
C LEU A 274 17.91 -13.65 1.67
N GLY A 275 17.27 -13.48 2.84
CA GLY A 275 17.96 -13.15 4.09
C GLY A 275 18.99 -14.20 4.50
N GLU A 276 18.68 -15.49 4.35
CA GLU A 276 19.63 -16.58 4.62
C GLU A 276 20.84 -16.53 3.68
N ILE A 277 20.63 -16.22 2.39
CA ILE A 277 21.74 -16.04 1.43
C ILE A 277 22.62 -14.87 1.87
N LEU A 278 22.02 -13.75 2.22
CA LEU A 278 22.75 -12.57 2.67
C LEU A 278 23.59 -12.86 3.94
N LYS A 279 22.99 -13.51 4.93
CA LYS A 279 23.67 -13.87 6.19
C LYS A 279 24.87 -14.80 6.02
N LYS A 280 24.88 -15.64 4.98
CA LYS A 280 26.03 -16.49 4.63
C LYS A 280 27.19 -15.71 4.02
N SER A 281 26.91 -14.59 3.38
CA SER A 281 27.90 -13.80 2.62
C SER A 281 28.32 -12.51 3.32
N CYS A 282 27.47 -12.00 4.21
CA CYS A 282 27.71 -10.76 4.95
C CYS A 282 27.37 -10.97 6.43
N LYS A 283 28.11 -10.29 7.31
CA LYS A 283 27.72 -10.20 8.69
C LYS A 283 26.42 -9.38 8.82
N VAL A 284 25.42 -9.94 9.48
CA VAL A 284 24.16 -9.29 9.81
C VAL A 284 24.04 -9.25 11.32
N GLU A 285 23.91 -8.06 11.90
CA GLU A 285 23.84 -7.88 13.34
C GLU A 285 22.46 -8.25 13.88
N TYR A 286 21.41 -7.88 13.13
CA TYR A 286 20.02 -8.08 13.57
C TYR A 286 19.17 -8.63 12.45
N ASP A 287 18.51 -9.76 12.69
CA ASP A 287 17.58 -10.41 11.77
C ASP A 287 16.18 -10.44 12.38
N PHE A 288 15.31 -9.56 11.87
CA PHE A 288 13.90 -9.44 12.25
C PHE A 288 12.92 -9.94 11.17
N ILE A 289 13.41 -10.65 10.16
CA ILE A 289 12.54 -11.19 9.11
C ILE A 289 11.46 -12.10 9.72
N GLY A 290 10.18 -11.70 9.59
CA GLY A 290 9.04 -12.45 10.11
C GLY A 290 8.92 -12.50 11.64
N LYS A 291 9.68 -11.69 12.37
CA LYS A 291 9.75 -11.68 13.84
C LYS A 291 9.12 -10.46 14.49
N THR A 292 8.58 -9.55 13.70
CA THR A 292 8.03 -8.27 14.18
C THR A 292 6.65 -8.01 13.59
N THR A 293 5.83 -7.33 14.37
CA THR A 293 4.62 -6.67 13.87
C THR A 293 5.00 -5.44 13.03
N LEU A 294 4.04 -4.85 12.32
CA LEU A 294 4.30 -3.64 11.54
C LEU A 294 4.70 -2.45 12.42
N ARG A 295 4.07 -2.29 13.60
CA ARG A 295 4.43 -1.21 14.53
C ARG A 295 5.82 -1.41 15.16
N GLU A 296 6.17 -2.63 15.53
CA GLU A 296 7.53 -2.94 15.98
C GLU A 296 8.57 -2.67 14.88
N THR A 297 8.23 -3.01 13.61
CA THR A 297 9.07 -2.66 12.45
C THR A 297 9.26 -1.14 12.34
N VAL A 298 8.22 -0.35 12.58
CA VAL A 298 8.31 1.12 12.62
C VAL A 298 9.26 1.58 13.72
N GLU A 299 9.17 1.00 14.92
CA GLU A 299 10.08 1.36 16.02
C GLU A 299 11.53 0.99 15.73
N ILE A 300 11.77 -0.15 15.08
CA ILE A 300 13.10 -0.54 14.59
C ILE A 300 13.62 0.46 13.55
N LEU A 301 12.80 0.82 12.55
CA LEU A 301 13.18 1.78 11.52
C LEU A 301 13.57 3.14 12.12
N LYS A 302 12.89 3.62 13.14
CA LYS A 302 13.25 4.85 13.86
C LYS A 302 14.65 4.81 14.50
N THR A 303 15.22 3.63 14.72
CA THR A 303 16.60 3.48 15.22
C THR A 303 17.63 3.36 14.12
N CYS A 304 17.21 3.24 12.86
CA CYS A 304 18.08 3.13 11.70
C CYS A 304 18.43 4.51 11.14
N SER A 305 19.61 4.62 10.54
CA SER A 305 20.08 5.85 9.89
C SER A 305 19.86 5.83 8.38
N CYS A 306 19.72 4.66 7.79
CA CYS A 306 19.61 4.49 6.35
C CYS A 306 18.72 3.29 6.01
N PHE A 307 18.06 3.36 4.85
CA PHE A 307 17.27 2.29 4.27
C PHE A 307 17.86 1.85 2.92
N ILE A 308 17.94 0.55 2.68
CA ILE A 308 18.29 -0.04 1.40
C ILE A 308 17.27 -1.14 1.09
N GLY A 309 16.49 -0.99 0.03
CA GLY A 309 15.50 -2.04 -0.27
C GLY A 309 14.71 -1.84 -1.55
N CYS A 310 13.93 -2.87 -1.88
CA CYS A 310 13.04 -2.88 -3.04
C CYS A 310 11.75 -2.09 -2.78
N ASP A 311 10.99 -1.80 -3.86
CA ASP A 311 9.62 -1.24 -3.82
C ASP A 311 8.67 -2.20 -3.09
N THR A 312 8.43 -1.91 -1.79
CA THR A 312 7.63 -2.75 -0.90
C THR A 312 7.14 -1.97 0.33
N GLY A 313 6.20 -2.55 1.10
CA GLY A 313 5.63 -1.92 2.28
C GLY A 313 6.65 -1.30 3.26
N PRO A 314 7.70 -2.02 3.67
CA PRO A 314 8.76 -1.47 4.52
C PRO A 314 9.46 -0.21 3.99
N MET A 315 9.58 -0.03 2.67
CA MET A 315 10.11 1.20 2.08
C MET A 315 9.21 2.41 2.43
N HIS A 316 7.90 2.24 2.34
CA HIS A 316 6.97 3.30 2.72
C HIS A 316 6.98 3.58 4.23
N LEU A 317 7.18 2.55 5.07
CA LEU A 317 7.39 2.72 6.50
C LEU A 317 8.68 3.52 6.78
N ALA A 318 9.78 3.19 6.08
CA ALA A 318 11.04 3.91 6.20
C ALA A 318 10.92 5.37 5.77
N ALA A 319 10.23 5.65 4.67
CA ALA A 319 9.95 7.02 4.21
C ALA A 319 9.12 7.80 5.25
N ALA A 320 8.08 7.17 5.83
CA ALA A 320 7.25 7.78 6.86
C ALA A 320 8.01 8.01 8.19
N CYS A 321 9.08 7.24 8.45
CA CYS A 321 10.00 7.46 9.57
C CYS A 321 11.06 8.54 9.28
N GLY A 322 11.10 9.10 8.07
CA GLY A 322 12.07 10.14 7.69
C GLY A 322 13.49 9.61 7.43
N LEU A 323 13.65 8.32 7.08
CA LEU A 323 14.96 7.78 6.75
C LEU A 323 15.44 8.29 5.39
N SER A 324 16.76 8.50 5.31
CA SER A 324 17.47 8.61 4.03
C SER A 324 17.83 7.20 3.50
N GLY A 325 18.16 7.07 2.23
CA GLY A 325 18.58 5.78 1.69
C GLY A 325 18.31 5.59 0.21
N VAL A 326 18.18 4.33 -0.21
CA VAL A 326 17.93 3.99 -1.61
C VAL A 326 16.84 2.92 -1.76
N THR A 327 16.09 3.02 -2.85
CA THR A 327 15.08 2.03 -3.19
C THR A 327 15.10 1.71 -4.69
N PHE A 328 14.65 0.50 -5.04
CA PHE A 328 14.74 -0.05 -6.39
C PHE A 328 13.36 -0.31 -6.98
N PHE A 329 13.07 0.28 -8.13
CA PHE A 329 11.85 0.07 -8.90
C PHE A 329 12.11 -0.73 -10.17
N ALA A 330 11.19 -1.64 -10.50
CA ALA A 330 11.30 -2.47 -11.69
C ALA A 330 10.81 -1.78 -12.96
N ASN A 331 10.01 -0.74 -12.83
CA ASN A 331 9.43 0.01 -13.94
C ASN A 331 9.98 1.44 -13.96
N LYS A 332 10.30 1.90 -15.17
CA LYS A 332 10.75 3.27 -15.40
C LYS A 332 9.60 4.26 -15.38
N ASN A 333 9.80 5.44 -14.81
CA ASN A 333 8.79 6.51 -14.74
C ASN A 333 8.29 7.00 -16.10
N SER A 334 9.12 6.87 -17.14
CA SER A 334 8.76 7.27 -18.51
C SER A 334 7.83 6.28 -19.23
N ILE A 335 7.55 5.11 -18.63
CA ILE A 335 6.61 4.16 -19.23
C ILE A 335 5.23 4.78 -19.23
N VAL A 336 4.54 4.61 -20.36
CA VAL A 336 3.21 5.15 -20.57
C VAL A 336 2.27 4.67 -19.49
N GLU A 337 1.74 5.62 -18.80
CA GLU A 337 1.00 5.56 -17.56
C GLU A 337 -0.43 5.01 -17.73
N GLN A 338 -0.83 4.65 -18.98
CA GLN A 338 -2.19 4.16 -19.31
C GLN A 338 -2.58 2.86 -18.57
N TYR A 339 -1.59 2.08 -18.14
CA TYR A 339 -1.82 0.76 -17.56
C TYR A 339 -1.83 0.72 -16.03
N GLY A 340 -1.74 1.88 -15.35
CA GLY A 340 -1.72 1.91 -13.88
C GLY A 340 -0.50 1.21 -13.27
N LEU A 341 0.68 1.37 -13.89
CA LEU A 341 1.88 0.66 -13.48
C LEU A 341 2.45 1.15 -12.13
N ASP A 342 3.08 0.22 -11.41
CA ASP A 342 3.85 0.53 -10.21
C ASP A 342 5.16 1.20 -10.61
N THR A 343 5.19 2.52 -10.60
CA THR A 343 6.35 3.36 -10.87
C THR A 343 6.66 4.24 -9.67
N ALA A 344 7.88 4.73 -9.56
CA ALA A 344 8.25 5.64 -8.48
C ALA A 344 7.45 6.96 -8.51
N LYS A 345 7.01 7.42 -9.67
CA LYS A 345 6.12 8.59 -9.80
C LYS A 345 4.81 8.41 -9.04
N ARG A 346 4.29 7.17 -8.99
CA ARG A 346 3.05 6.85 -8.29
C ARG A 346 3.28 6.39 -6.85
N PHE A 347 4.26 5.53 -6.64
CA PHE A 347 4.49 4.80 -5.40
C PHE A 347 5.90 5.03 -4.82
N GLY A 348 6.62 6.05 -5.26
CA GLY A 348 7.92 6.36 -4.69
C GLY A 348 7.84 6.72 -3.20
N PRO A 349 8.99 6.78 -2.52
CA PRO A 349 9.06 7.25 -1.14
C PRO A 349 8.59 8.70 -1.07
N TRP A 350 7.53 8.95 -0.30
CA TRP A 350 6.90 10.25 -0.25
C TRP A 350 7.58 11.18 0.72
N ASN A 351 8.00 12.34 0.24
CA ASN A 351 8.55 13.45 1.04
C ASN A 351 9.66 13.00 2.00
N SER A 352 10.61 12.20 1.46
CA SER A 352 11.75 11.63 2.18
C SER A 352 13.01 11.69 1.35
N ASP A 353 14.16 11.51 1.99
CA ASP A 353 15.49 11.50 1.37
C ASP A 353 15.90 10.08 0.88
N ILE A 354 14.91 9.22 0.57
CA ILE A 354 15.17 7.92 -0.06
C ILE A 354 15.23 8.12 -1.57
N VAL A 355 16.40 7.94 -2.15
CA VAL A 355 16.65 8.06 -3.59
C VAL A 355 16.13 6.83 -4.32
N THR A 356 15.42 7.05 -5.41
CA THR A 356 14.84 5.98 -6.21
C THR A 356 15.71 5.64 -7.41
N PHE A 357 16.07 4.37 -7.54
CA PHE A 357 16.72 3.82 -8.71
C PHE A 357 15.73 3.05 -9.58
N GLU A 358 15.77 3.27 -10.88
CA GLU A 358 14.96 2.61 -11.89
C GLU A 358 15.84 2.13 -13.07
N PRO A 359 15.39 1.16 -13.89
CA PRO A 359 16.14 0.71 -15.06
C PRO A 359 16.45 1.86 -16.00
N LYS A 360 17.66 1.92 -16.55
CA LYS A 360 18.03 2.93 -17.55
C LYS A 360 17.16 2.84 -18.80
N LEU A 361 16.89 1.60 -19.24
CA LEU A 361 15.97 1.29 -20.35
C LEU A 361 15.12 0.08 -19.98
N MET A 362 13.88 0.07 -20.45
CA MET A 362 13.09 -1.17 -20.37
C MET A 362 13.57 -2.16 -21.43
N SER A 363 13.72 -3.42 -21.03
CA SER A 363 14.12 -4.49 -21.94
C SER A 363 13.03 -4.78 -22.97
N ALA A 364 13.40 -5.33 -24.13
CA ALA A 364 12.49 -5.70 -25.21
C ALA A 364 11.30 -6.55 -24.67
N GLY A 365 10.09 -6.15 -25.03
CA GLY A 365 8.84 -6.74 -24.55
C GLY A 365 8.39 -6.25 -23.16
N CYS A 366 9.07 -5.27 -22.57
CA CYS A 366 8.71 -4.61 -21.32
C CYS A 366 8.38 -3.12 -21.47
N GLU A 367 8.17 -2.64 -22.69
CA GLU A 367 7.94 -1.22 -23.02
C GLU A 367 6.70 -0.67 -22.31
N ASN A 368 5.73 -1.54 -22.04
CA ASN A 368 4.50 -1.22 -21.29
C ASN A 368 4.52 -1.81 -19.86
N GLY A 369 5.68 -1.88 -19.24
CA GLY A 369 5.90 -2.45 -17.91
C GLY A 369 6.43 -3.88 -17.92
N CYS A 370 7.23 -4.20 -16.91
CA CYS A 370 7.81 -5.53 -16.77
C CYS A 370 6.73 -6.56 -16.40
N LYS A 371 6.48 -7.52 -17.30
CA LYS A 371 5.51 -8.62 -17.14
C LYS A 371 6.15 -9.97 -16.83
N LYS A 372 7.50 -10.01 -16.69
CA LYS A 372 8.21 -11.26 -16.39
C LYS A 372 7.92 -11.71 -14.95
N GLU A 373 8.01 -13.02 -14.74
CA GLU A 373 7.84 -13.62 -13.41
C GLU A 373 9.09 -13.54 -12.53
N PHE A 374 10.23 -13.15 -13.11
CA PHE A 374 11.54 -13.04 -12.45
C PHE A 374 12.14 -11.64 -12.62
N ALA A 375 13.13 -11.31 -11.80
CA ALA A 375 13.90 -10.08 -11.91
C ALA A 375 14.57 -9.97 -13.29
N HIS A 376 14.36 -8.85 -13.96
CA HIS A 376 14.80 -8.66 -15.35
C HIS A 376 15.28 -7.22 -15.57
N CYS A 377 14.36 -6.26 -15.76
CA CYS A 377 14.74 -4.87 -15.98
C CYS A 377 15.45 -4.24 -14.78
N ILE A 378 15.01 -4.55 -13.57
CA ILE A 378 15.58 -4.03 -12.31
C ILE A 378 17.06 -4.37 -12.14
N ASN A 379 17.53 -5.48 -12.72
CA ASN A 379 18.93 -5.89 -12.63
C ASN A 379 19.87 -5.05 -13.52
N GLN A 380 19.35 -4.10 -14.31
CA GLN A 380 20.16 -3.09 -14.99
C GLN A 380 20.64 -1.98 -14.06
N ILE A 381 20.11 -1.91 -12.84
CA ILE A 381 20.55 -0.95 -11.82
C ILE A 381 21.94 -1.43 -11.34
N ALA A 382 22.97 -0.66 -11.68
CA ALA A 382 24.34 -1.01 -11.35
C ALA A 382 24.66 -0.73 -9.88
N VAL A 383 25.42 -1.63 -9.26
CA VAL A 383 25.88 -1.46 -7.86
C VAL A 383 26.73 -0.21 -7.71
N ASP A 384 27.53 0.13 -8.70
CA ASP A 384 28.39 1.32 -8.69
C ASP A 384 27.55 2.61 -8.54
N ASP A 385 26.50 2.75 -9.34
CA ASP A 385 25.61 3.94 -9.30
C ASP A 385 24.96 4.08 -7.89
N VAL A 386 24.52 2.96 -7.31
CA VAL A 386 23.90 2.90 -5.99
C VAL A 386 24.91 3.19 -4.88
N TYR A 387 26.13 2.65 -5.00
CA TYR A 387 27.19 2.87 -4.02
C TYR A 387 27.64 4.33 -3.97
N GLU A 388 27.80 4.99 -5.13
CA GLU A 388 28.15 6.43 -5.18
C GLU A 388 27.10 7.30 -4.49
N GLU A 389 25.80 7.00 -4.66
CA GLU A 389 24.75 7.71 -3.95
C GLU A 389 24.81 7.47 -2.43
N LEU A 390 25.00 6.23 -2.02
CA LEU A 390 25.09 5.88 -0.60
C LEU A 390 26.35 6.46 0.08
N LYS A 391 27.43 6.68 -0.66
CA LYS A 391 28.60 7.37 -0.11
C LYS A 391 28.24 8.77 0.40
N ASN A 392 27.42 9.50 -0.37
CA ASN A 392 26.94 10.83 0.04
C ASN A 392 26.07 10.74 1.28
N ILE A 393 25.07 9.85 1.28
CA ILE A 393 24.13 9.65 2.40
C ILE A 393 24.86 9.21 3.68
N LEU A 394 25.82 8.30 3.55
CA LEU A 394 26.55 7.72 4.66
C LEU A 394 27.82 8.53 5.07
N ASN A 395 28.13 9.63 4.36
CA ASN A 395 29.36 10.40 4.56
C ASN A 395 30.62 9.50 4.50
N ILE A 396 30.71 8.64 3.51
CA ILE A 396 31.89 7.78 3.22
C ILE A 396 32.83 8.57 2.30
N LYS A 397 34.08 8.73 2.77
CA LYS A 397 35.14 9.37 1.98
C LYS A 397 35.85 8.39 1.04
#